data_37a2e49faa9519b40b5e1d78dfcec06c
#
_entry.id   37a2e49faa9519b40b5e1d78dfcec06c
#
_cell.length_a   1.000
_cell.length_b   1.000
_cell.length_c   1.000
_cell.angle_alpha   90.00
_cell.angle_beta   90.00
_cell.angle_gamma   90.00
#
_symmetry.space_group_name_H-M   'P 1'
#
loop_
_entity.id
_entity.type
_entity.pdbx_description
1 polymer ?
#
loop_
_entity_poly.entity_id
_entity_poly.type
_entity_poly.pdbx_seq_one_letter_code
_entity_poly.pdbx_strand_id
1 'polypeptide(L)'
;MFSGNRYLTKRIHKELPLFLQLLLWNCIAELPVPKDYLQIFRLSGAGSQQIILHSQEVPPYEKRYQFAVPFSPVTAKIYVIAEYDANQKPYATMLFAEEY
;
A
#
# COMPACT_ATOMS: atom_id res chain seq x y z
N MET A 1 -5.51 2.04 -14.13
CA MET A 1 -6.06 1.39 -12.93
C MET A 1 -5.77 2.21 -11.67
N PHE A 2 -4.53 2.62 -11.45
CA PHE A 2 -4.16 3.44 -10.29
C PHE A 2 -3.94 4.91 -10.63
N SER A 3 -4.42 5.37 -11.77
CA SER A 3 -4.21 6.72 -12.28
C SER A 3 -5.26 7.74 -11.81
N GLY A 4 -6.31 7.30 -11.14
CA GLY A 4 -7.41 8.15 -10.71
C GLY A 4 -7.22 8.69 -9.28
N ASN A 5 -8.34 9.03 -8.66
CA ASN A 5 -8.35 9.52 -7.29
C ASN A 5 -7.86 8.47 -6.31
N ARG A 6 -7.20 8.94 -5.26
CA ARG A 6 -6.68 8.09 -4.18
C ARG A 6 -7.43 8.40 -2.91
N TYR A 7 -7.91 7.35 -2.26
CA TYR A 7 -8.64 7.45 -1.00
C TYR A 7 -7.96 6.60 0.05
N LEU A 8 -8.18 6.95 1.30
CA LEU A 8 -7.76 6.12 2.43
C LEU A 8 -8.87 6.09 3.46
N THR A 9 -8.95 5.00 4.20
CA THR A 9 -9.92 4.87 5.29
C THR A 9 -9.53 5.80 6.44
N LYS A 10 -10.48 6.05 7.33
CA LYS A 10 -10.22 6.83 8.54
C LYS A 10 -9.11 6.20 9.38
N ARG A 11 -9.07 4.87 9.46
CA ARG A 11 -8.04 4.16 10.22
C ARG A 11 -6.65 4.39 9.60
N ILE A 12 -6.53 4.29 8.28
CA ILE A 12 -5.25 4.57 7.62
C ILE A 12 -4.82 6.00 7.93
N HIS A 13 -5.74 6.95 7.80
CA HIS A 13 -5.44 8.36 8.08
C HIS A 13 -4.94 8.58 9.52
N LYS A 14 -5.55 7.90 10.49
CA LYS A 14 -5.20 8.05 11.91
C LYS A 14 -4.00 7.24 12.34
N GLU A 15 -3.84 6.03 11.84
CA GLU A 15 -2.91 5.04 12.40
C GLU A 15 -1.64 4.83 11.58
N LEU A 16 -1.67 5.12 10.27
CA LEU A 16 -0.49 4.94 9.44
C LEU A 16 0.22 6.28 9.22
N PRO A 17 1.51 6.40 9.61
CA PRO A 17 2.26 7.63 9.38
C PRO A 17 2.20 8.08 7.92
N LEU A 18 2.08 9.38 7.68
CA LEU A 18 1.97 9.95 6.33
C LEU A 18 3.13 9.51 5.44
N PHE A 19 4.34 9.48 5.98
CA PHE A 19 5.51 9.02 5.24
C PHE A 19 5.29 7.64 4.63
N LEU A 20 4.74 6.70 5.42
CA LEU A 20 4.46 5.34 4.94
C LEU A 20 3.33 5.33 3.91
N GLN A 21 2.28 6.14 4.12
CA GLN A 21 1.20 6.25 3.13
C GLN A 21 1.76 6.64 1.76
N LEU A 22 2.58 7.69 1.72
CA LEU A 22 3.17 8.18 0.47
C LEU A 22 4.10 7.14 -0.15
N LEU A 23 4.86 6.45 0.68
CA LEU A 23 5.78 5.41 0.21
C LEU A 23 5.03 4.24 -0.44
N LEU A 24 3.92 3.81 0.15
CA LEU A 24 3.13 2.72 -0.42
C LEU A 24 2.54 3.10 -1.79
N TRP A 25 2.03 4.32 -1.92
CA TRP A 25 1.57 4.81 -3.23
C TRP A 25 2.71 4.82 -4.24
N ASN A 26 3.90 5.24 -3.82
CA ASN A 26 5.07 5.27 -4.70
C ASN A 26 5.50 3.87 -5.12
N CYS A 27 5.44 2.89 -4.24
CA CYS A 27 5.73 1.50 -4.59
C CYS A 27 4.85 1.01 -5.73
N ILE A 28 3.57 1.38 -5.74
CA ILE A 28 2.65 1.02 -6.82
C ILE A 28 3.03 1.73 -8.11
N ALA A 29 3.34 3.03 -8.03
CA ALA A 29 3.74 3.82 -9.20
C ALA A 29 4.99 3.27 -9.87
N GLU A 30 5.90 2.68 -9.10
CA GLU A 30 7.19 2.16 -9.56
C GLU A 30 7.15 0.70 -10.02
N LEU A 31 5.98 0.05 -9.98
CA LEU A 31 5.86 -1.35 -10.41
C LEU A 31 6.37 -1.53 -11.84
N PRO A 32 7.34 -2.43 -12.07
CA PRO A 32 7.90 -2.66 -13.40
C PRO A 32 7.07 -3.62 -14.26
N VAL A 33 5.98 -4.13 -13.73
CA VAL A 33 5.09 -5.09 -14.40
C VAL A 33 3.68 -4.52 -14.44
N PRO A 34 2.77 -5.09 -15.28
CA PRO A 34 1.37 -4.66 -15.24
C PRO A 34 0.80 -4.75 -13.83
N LYS A 35 0.00 -3.76 -13.44
CA LYS A 35 -0.53 -3.66 -12.08
C LYS A 35 -1.79 -4.50 -11.90
N ASP A 36 -1.77 -5.37 -10.88
CA ASP A 36 -2.96 -6.06 -10.42
C ASP A 36 -3.85 -5.05 -9.67
N TYR A 37 -5.17 -5.29 -9.66
CA TYR A 37 -6.10 -4.42 -8.94
C TYR A 37 -5.88 -4.43 -7.43
N LEU A 38 -5.35 -5.52 -6.89
CA LEU A 38 -5.07 -5.67 -5.47
C LEU A 38 -3.57 -5.64 -5.23
N GLN A 39 -3.11 -4.62 -4.51
CA GLN A 39 -1.73 -4.49 -4.08
C GLN A 39 -1.67 -4.79 -2.59
N ILE A 40 -0.75 -5.67 -2.20
CA ILE A 40 -0.64 -6.16 -0.83
C ILE A 40 0.67 -5.66 -0.22
N PHE A 41 0.58 -5.09 0.98
CA PHE A 41 1.74 -4.61 1.72
C PHE A 41 1.74 -5.24 3.10
N ARG A 42 2.80 -6.00 3.40
CA ARG A 42 3.02 -6.53 4.75
C ARG A 42 4.12 -5.72 5.41
N LEU A 43 3.74 -5.01 6.48
CA LEU A 43 4.63 -4.16 7.24
C LEU A 43 5.05 -4.87 8.52
N SER A 44 6.35 -4.80 8.82
CA SER A 44 6.89 -5.33 10.07
C SER A 44 8.10 -4.51 10.50
N GLY A 45 8.58 -4.76 11.71
CA GLY A 45 9.72 -4.05 12.24
C GLY A 45 10.89 -4.98 12.55
N ALA A 46 12.10 -4.46 12.42
CA ALA A 46 13.33 -5.10 12.85
C ALA A 46 14.17 -4.04 13.59
N GLY A 47 14.09 -4.03 14.91
CA GLY A 47 14.70 -2.96 15.73
C GLY A 47 14.05 -1.63 15.38
N SER A 48 14.85 -0.65 14.97
CA SER A 48 14.38 0.67 14.57
C SER A 48 14.07 0.76 13.07
N GLN A 49 14.12 -0.37 12.36
CA GLN A 49 13.91 -0.38 10.93
C GLN A 49 12.52 -0.87 10.57
N GLN A 50 11.92 -0.21 9.57
CA GLN A 50 10.68 -0.62 8.97
C GLN A 50 10.97 -1.59 7.84
N ILE A 51 10.23 -2.69 7.78
CA ILE A 51 10.24 -3.64 6.68
C ILE A 51 8.91 -3.54 5.96
N ILE A 52 8.93 -3.49 4.63
CA ILE A 52 7.74 -3.52 3.79
C ILE A 52 7.93 -4.60 2.75
N LEU A 53 6.98 -5.53 2.68
CA LEU A 53 6.92 -6.52 1.63
C LEU A 53 5.74 -6.18 0.73
N HIS A 54 6.04 -5.71 -0.47
CA HIS A 54 5.04 -5.36 -1.49
C HIS A 54 4.85 -6.53 -2.43
N SER A 55 3.61 -6.96 -2.63
CA SER A 55 3.31 -8.07 -3.53
C SER A 55 2.01 -7.87 -4.29
N GLN A 56 1.88 -8.58 -5.40
CA GLN A 56 0.63 -8.75 -6.15
C GLN A 56 0.60 -10.17 -6.72
N GLU A 57 -0.57 -10.63 -7.13
CA GLU A 57 -0.75 -12.01 -7.60
C GLU A 57 -0.60 -12.18 -9.10
N VAL A 58 -1.14 -11.25 -9.90
CA VAL A 58 -1.20 -11.39 -11.36
C VAL A 58 -0.77 -10.10 -12.06
N PRO A 59 0.36 -10.10 -12.78
CA PRO A 59 1.39 -11.12 -12.75
C PRO A 59 2.08 -11.17 -11.38
N PRO A 60 2.67 -12.31 -10.98
CA PRO A 60 3.34 -12.40 -9.68
C PRO A 60 4.46 -11.38 -9.55
N TYR A 61 4.51 -10.71 -8.41
CA TYR A 61 5.55 -9.74 -8.11
C TYR A 61 5.71 -9.64 -6.61
N GLU A 62 6.96 -9.50 -6.17
CA GLU A 62 7.28 -9.31 -4.76
C GLU A 62 8.55 -8.50 -4.64
N LYS A 63 8.53 -7.47 -3.77
CA LYS A 63 9.71 -6.68 -3.47
C LYS A 63 9.73 -6.31 -2.00
N ARG A 64 10.90 -6.45 -1.39
CA ARG A 64 11.14 -6.14 0.02
C ARG A 64 11.91 -4.86 0.16
N TYR A 65 11.44 -3.98 1.05
CA TYR A 65 12.11 -2.73 1.41
C TYR A 65 12.45 -2.79 2.89
N GLN A 66 13.59 -2.23 3.26
CA GLN A 66 14.00 -2.11 4.67
C GLN A 66 14.79 -0.81 4.85
N PHE A 67 14.40 -0.01 5.82
CA PHE A 67 15.00 1.30 6.07
C PHE A 67 14.73 1.76 7.48
N ALA A 68 15.63 2.64 8.00
CA ALA A 68 15.46 3.22 9.33
C ALA A 68 14.33 4.25 9.31
N VAL A 69 13.56 4.30 10.40
CA VAL A 69 12.49 5.29 10.59
C VAL A 69 12.66 5.97 11.95
N PRO A 70 12.23 7.25 12.06
CA PRO A 70 12.34 8.00 13.32
C PRO A 70 11.18 7.74 14.29
N PHE A 71 10.36 6.75 14.00
CA PHE A 71 9.21 6.35 14.84
C PHE A 71 9.26 4.84 15.04
N SER A 72 8.38 4.32 15.90
CA SER A 72 8.28 2.87 16.06
C SER A 72 7.79 2.22 14.80
N PRO A 73 8.48 1.20 14.28
CA PRO A 73 8.02 0.50 13.08
C PRO A 73 6.60 -0.03 13.22
N VAL A 74 5.84 0.06 12.13
CA VAL A 74 4.45 -0.37 12.08
C VAL A 74 4.40 -1.84 11.70
N THR A 75 3.55 -2.61 12.38
CA THR A 75 3.24 -3.99 12.01
C THR A 75 1.78 -4.04 11.57
N ALA A 76 1.56 -4.30 10.29
CA ALA A 76 0.21 -4.30 9.73
C ALA A 76 0.21 -4.95 8.36
N LYS A 77 -0.96 -5.41 7.92
CA LYS A 77 -1.19 -5.82 6.55
C LYS A 77 -2.13 -4.82 5.90
N ILE A 78 -1.69 -4.24 4.80
CA ILE A 78 -2.41 -3.16 4.13
C ILE A 78 -2.72 -3.58 2.69
N TYR A 79 -3.94 -3.29 2.25
CA TYR A 79 -4.36 -3.45 0.87
C TYR A 79 -4.50 -2.08 0.22
N VAL A 80 -4.17 -2.00 -1.07
CA VAL A 80 -4.58 -0.90 -1.93
C VAL A 80 -5.35 -1.52 -3.08
N ILE A 81 -6.62 -1.16 -3.20
CA ILE A 81 -7.55 -1.78 -4.15
C ILE A 81 -7.97 -0.75 -5.20
N ALA A 82 -7.77 -1.11 -6.46
CA ALA A 82 -8.22 -0.28 -7.58
C ALA A 82 -9.60 -0.72 -8.05
N GLU A 83 -10.47 0.25 -8.27
CA GLU A 83 -11.84 0.04 -8.69
C GLU A 83 -12.24 1.10 -9.71
N TYR A 84 -13.42 0.94 -10.30
CA TYR A 84 -14.02 1.92 -11.21
C TYR A 84 -15.37 2.36 -10.65
N ASP A 85 -15.62 3.66 -10.70
CA ASP A 85 -16.89 4.20 -10.22
C ASP A 85 -18.00 4.01 -11.28
N ALA A 86 -19.21 4.51 -10.97
CA ALA A 86 -20.36 4.37 -11.87
C ALA A 86 -20.12 5.01 -13.26
N ASN A 87 -19.20 5.97 -13.35
CA ASN A 87 -18.83 6.64 -14.59
C ASN A 87 -17.61 6.01 -15.26
N GLN A 88 -17.20 4.81 -14.82
CA GLN A 88 -16.03 4.09 -15.32
C GLN A 88 -14.71 4.83 -15.09
N LYS A 89 -14.67 5.72 -14.11
CA LYS A 89 -13.43 6.41 -13.73
C LYS A 89 -12.68 5.59 -12.69
N PRO A 90 -11.36 5.42 -12.84
CA PRO A 90 -10.59 4.65 -11.87
C PRO A 90 -10.43 5.41 -10.56
N TYR A 91 -10.40 4.67 -9.46
CA TYR A 91 -9.99 5.17 -8.16
C TYR A 91 -9.35 4.04 -7.37
N ALA A 92 -8.61 4.38 -6.33
CA ALA A 92 -7.97 3.39 -5.50
C ALA A 92 -8.14 3.76 -4.03
N THR A 93 -8.27 2.75 -3.18
CA THR A 93 -8.45 2.91 -1.74
C THR A 93 -7.39 2.14 -0.98
N MET A 94 -6.73 2.81 -0.04
CA MET A 94 -5.81 2.18 0.91
C MET A 94 -6.58 1.88 2.20
N LEU A 95 -6.48 0.64 2.68
CA LEU A 95 -7.18 0.19 3.88
C LEU A 95 -6.34 -0.88 4.59
N PHE A 96 -6.58 -1.06 5.88
CA PHE A 96 -6.02 -2.22 6.57
C PHE A 96 -6.73 -3.48 6.06
N ALA A 97 -5.98 -4.59 5.92
CA ALA A 97 -6.55 -5.83 5.41
C ALA A 97 -7.76 -6.30 6.25
N GLU A 98 -7.73 -6.06 7.56
CA GLU A 98 -8.84 -6.41 8.45
C GLU A 98 -10.09 -5.56 8.27
N GLU A 99 -10.00 -4.45 7.54
CA GLU A 99 -11.16 -3.63 7.18
C GLU A 99 -11.86 -4.13 5.92
N TYR A 100 -11.22 -5.02 5.23
CA TYR A 100 -11.77 -5.58 3.99
C TYR A 100 -12.88 -6.63 4.33
#